data_b15b282e7dd1c3bd5fac360f8c0df0af
#
_entry.id   b15b282e7dd1c3bd5fac360f8c0df0af
#
_cell.length_a   1.000
_cell.length_b   1.000
_cell.length_c   1.000
_cell.angle_alpha   90.00
_cell.angle_beta   90.00
_cell.angle_gamma   90.00
#
_symmetry.space_group_name_H-M   'P 1'
#
loop_
_entity.id
_entity.type
_entity.pdbx_description
1 polymer ?
#
loop_
_entity_poly.entity_id
_entity_poly.type
_entity_poly.pdbx_seq_one_letter_code
_entity_poly.pdbx_strand_id
1 'polypeptide(L)'
;ISEKLYGIFLEDINYGGDGGLYAELVPNRAFEFEGPNGQDNRLMRWQALGGAKLVIAAENPRGDKNPHYMRIIPAQGECGARSEGYLGEGFYAEKHEAYRLTLIGRTSGSGEICARITAESGRVLAHEKIELAANWRRYEVELMPQTAGERAYLDIVVSGETELDFVSLFPKHTFMGRANGARADIATALAQLKPAFMRFPGGCIVEGRSFKNM
;
A
#
# COMPACT_ATOMS: atom_id res chain seq x y z
N ILE A 1 -20.09 36.71 13.04
CA ILE A 1 -18.97 35.77 13.26
C ILE A 1 -18.16 35.78 11.97
N SER A 2 -16.82 35.89 12.08
CA SER A 2 -15.95 35.91 10.89
C SER A 2 -16.04 34.57 10.14
N GLU A 3 -16.14 34.61 8.82
CA GLU A 3 -16.07 33.41 7.98
C GLU A 3 -14.71 32.69 8.07
N LYS A 4 -13.68 33.40 8.55
CA LYS A 4 -12.33 32.85 8.75
C LYS A 4 -12.13 32.20 10.13
N LEU A 5 -13.16 32.08 10.96
CA LEU A 5 -13.04 31.58 12.32
C LEU A 5 -12.86 30.07 12.39
N TYR A 6 -13.46 29.33 11.45
CA TYR A 6 -13.49 27.88 11.48
C TYR A 6 -12.57 27.27 10.42
N GLY A 7 -11.74 26.36 10.84
CA GLY A 7 -10.86 25.58 9.99
C GLY A 7 -10.85 24.11 10.39
N ILE A 8 -10.05 23.33 9.67
CA ILE A 8 -9.80 21.91 9.97
C ILE A 8 -8.38 21.74 10.47
N PHE A 9 -8.22 20.95 11.52
CA PHE A 9 -6.95 20.42 11.94
C PHE A 9 -6.88 18.94 11.55
N LEU A 10 -5.95 18.60 10.66
CA LEU A 10 -5.65 17.23 10.27
C LEU A 10 -4.23 16.89 10.73
N GLU A 11 -4.12 15.90 11.58
CA GLU A 11 -2.85 15.35 12.04
C GLU A 11 -2.62 13.98 11.40
N ASP A 12 -1.39 13.74 10.93
CA ASP A 12 -1.00 12.44 10.37
C ASP A 12 -0.62 11.48 11.51
N ILE A 13 -1.61 11.10 12.29
CA ILE A 13 -1.53 10.18 13.43
C ILE A 13 -2.61 9.12 13.29
N ASN A 14 -2.37 7.91 13.79
CA ASN A 14 -3.33 6.79 13.77
C ASN A 14 -3.90 6.52 12.37
N TYR A 15 -3.05 6.58 11.33
CA TYR A 15 -3.44 6.44 9.92
C TYR A 15 -4.40 7.54 9.43
N GLY A 16 -4.33 8.74 9.99
CA GLY A 16 -5.16 9.87 9.55
C GLY A 16 -4.83 10.35 8.13
N GLY A 17 -3.55 10.29 7.75
CA GLY A 17 -3.07 10.52 6.39
C GLY A 17 -3.11 9.24 5.55
N ASP A 18 -2.01 8.48 5.56
CA ASP A 18 -1.91 7.16 4.90
C ASP A 18 -2.89 6.16 5.54
N GLY A 19 -3.74 5.55 4.71
CA GLY A 19 -4.81 4.64 5.16
C GLY A 19 -6.08 5.32 5.67
N GLY A 20 -6.06 6.66 5.78
CA GLY A 20 -7.21 7.49 6.13
C GLY A 20 -7.63 8.39 4.98
N LEU A 21 -7.24 9.67 5.01
CA LEU A 21 -7.59 10.62 3.95
C LEU A 21 -6.93 10.27 2.60
N TYR A 22 -5.68 9.82 2.60
CA TYR A 22 -4.96 9.36 1.41
C TYR A 22 -5.41 7.94 1.04
N ALA A 23 -5.81 7.74 -0.22
CA ALA A 23 -6.49 6.52 -0.64
C ALA A 23 -5.56 5.31 -0.89
N GLU A 24 -4.30 5.36 -0.47
CA GLU A 24 -3.39 4.20 -0.51
C GLU A 24 -3.91 3.06 0.36
N LEU A 25 -3.92 1.84 -0.17
CA LEU A 25 -4.43 0.66 0.52
C LEU A 25 -3.32 -0.27 1.03
N VAL A 26 -2.07 -0.06 0.58
CA VAL A 26 -0.91 -0.87 0.97
C VAL A 26 -0.02 -0.09 1.94
N PRO A 27 0.00 -0.44 3.22
CA PRO A 27 0.95 0.15 4.17
C PRO A 27 2.37 -0.35 3.90
N ASN A 28 3.36 0.41 4.35
CA ASN A 28 4.77 0.03 4.26
C ASN A 28 5.19 -0.44 2.85
N ARG A 29 4.72 0.29 1.86
CA ARG A 29 4.82 -0.03 0.42
C ARG A 29 6.23 -0.06 -0.16
N ALA A 30 7.21 0.56 0.53
CA ALA A 30 8.59 0.70 0.08
C ALA A 30 9.58 -0.10 0.94
N PHE A 31 9.13 -0.85 1.93
CA PHE A 31 9.94 -1.71 2.80
C PHE A 31 11.07 -0.98 3.56
N GLU A 32 10.90 0.31 3.82
CA GLU A 32 11.87 1.14 4.54
C GLU A 32 11.44 1.49 5.98
N PHE A 33 10.30 0.97 6.44
CA PHE A 33 9.77 1.35 7.74
C PHE A 33 10.61 0.78 8.88
N GLU A 34 11.18 1.67 9.66
CA GLU A 34 11.83 1.37 10.93
C GLU A 34 10.92 1.74 12.08
N GLY A 35 10.73 0.81 12.99
CA GLY A 35 9.96 1.04 14.19
C GLY A 35 10.67 1.95 15.19
N PRO A 36 9.99 2.31 16.29
CA PRO A 36 10.60 3.05 17.39
C PRO A 36 11.84 2.32 17.90
N ASN A 37 12.91 3.07 18.17
CA ASN A 37 14.18 2.55 18.67
C ASN A 37 14.97 1.64 17.68
N GLY A 38 14.77 1.82 16.37
CA GLY A 38 15.52 1.08 15.35
C GLY A 38 15.09 -0.39 15.20
N GLN A 39 13.88 -0.74 15.63
CA GLN A 39 13.31 -2.07 15.37
C GLN A 39 13.12 -2.25 13.88
N ASP A 40 13.55 -3.40 13.36
CA ASP A 40 13.30 -3.75 11.96
C ASP A 40 11.83 -4.12 11.76
N ASN A 41 11.07 -3.19 11.23
CA ASN A 41 9.65 -3.34 10.89
C ASN A 41 9.41 -3.28 9.37
N ARG A 42 10.44 -3.54 8.56
CA ARG A 42 10.37 -3.44 7.10
C ARG A 42 9.39 -4.43 6.46
N LEU A 43 9.04 -5.52 7.16
CA LEU A 43 7.95 -6.43 6.76
C LEU A 43 6.64 -6.18 7.51
N MET A 44 6.51 -5.10 8.29
CA MET A 44 5.27 -4.79 8.99
C MET A 44 4.10 -4.70 7.99
N ARG A 45 3.00 -5.40 8.31
CA ARG A 45 1.80 -5.52 7.47
C ARG A 45 1.98 -6.35 6.20
N TRP A 46 3.06 -7.14 6.15
CA TRP A 46 3.26 -8.13 5.11
C TRP A 46 3.36 -9.53 5.71
N GLN A 47 2.57 -10.45 5.19
CA GLN A 47 2.47 -11.83 5.65
C GLN A 47 2.85 -12.80 4.52
N ALA A 48 3.57 -13.88 4.87
CA ALA A 48 3.86 -14.94 3.92
C ALA A 48 2.60 -15.79 3.65
N LEU A 49 2.40 -16.15 2.38
CA LEU A 49 1.36 -17.07 1.92
C LEU A 49 1.96 -18.41 1.50
N GLY A 50 1.23 -19.50 1.74
CA GLY A 50 1.55 -20.82 1.22
C GLY A 50 2.94 -21.35 1.60
N GLY A 51 3.49 -20.90 2.74
CA GLY A 51 4.82 -21.31 3.21
C GLY A 51 5.97 -20.59 2.52
N ALA A 52 5.74 -19.57 1.70
CA ALA A 52 6.81 -18.71 1.19
C ALA A 52 7.62 -18.09 2.33
N LYS A 53 8.88 -17.74 2.06
CA LYS A 53 9.69 -16.97 3.00
C LYS A 53 9.84 -15.55 2.50
N LEU A 54 9.50 -14.57 3.36
CA LEU A 54 9.72 -13.15 3.10
C LEU A 54 11.01 -12.70 3.79
N VAL A 55 11.87 -12.02 3.06
CA VAL A 55 13.16 -11.52 3.55
C VAL A 55 13.35 -10.11 3.08
N ILE A 56 13.82 -9.22 3.96
CA ILE A 56 14.31 -7.91 3.53
C ILE A 56 15.74 -8.07 3.02
N ALA A 57 15.98 -7.56 1.84
CA ALA A 57 17.27 -7.58 1.17
C ALA A 57 17.68 -6.16 0.75
N ALA A 58 18.98 -5.93 0.56
CA ALA A 58 19.54 -4.65 0.15
C ALA A 58 20.69 -4.83 -0.88
N GLU A 59 20.90 -6.04 -1.39
CA GLU A 59 21.92 -6.30 -2.40
C GLU A 59 21.45 -5.87 -3.79
N ASN A 60 22.24 -5.05 -4.47
CA ASN A 60 21.88 -4.51 -5.79
C ASN A 60 20.49 -3.84 -5.78
N PRO A 61 20.27 -2.84 -4.91
CA PRO A 61 19.00 -2.15 -4.80
C PRO A 61 18.67 -1.40 -6.09
N ARG A 62 17.43 -0.97 -6.22
CA ARG A 62 17.01 -0.07 -7.30
C ARG A 62 17.68 1.29 -7.21
N GLY A 63 18.00 1.74 -6.00
CA GLY A 63 18.65 3.03 -5.74
C GLY A 63 19.10 3.18 -4.30
N ASP A 64 20.06 4.06 -4.08
CA ASP A 64 20.74 4.20 -2.78
C ASP A 64 19.88 4.85 -1.68
N LYS A 65 18.83 5.59 -2.06
CA LYS A 65 17.99 6.31 -1.08
C LYS A 65 16.99 5.39 -0.38
N ASN A 66 16.49 4.38 -1.09
CA ASN A 66 15.60 3.35 -0.58
C ASN A 66 16.23 2.00 -0.95
N PRO A 67 17.22 1.53 -0.16
CA PRO A 67 18.00 0.35 -0.55
C PRO A 67 17.30 -0.97 -0.23
N HIS A 68 16.25 -0.96 0.58
CA HIS A 68 15.61 -2.19 1.01
C HIS A 68 14.46 -2.58 0.07
N TYR A 69 14.31 -3.88 -0.09
CA TYR A 69 13.22 -4.47 -0.85
C TYR A 69 12.83 -5.82 -0.26
N MET A 70 11.61 -6.25 -0.52
CA MET A 70 11.13 -7.57 -0.11
C MET A 70 11.53 -8.61 -1.15
N ARG A 71 12.20 -9.68 -0.71
CA ARG A 71 12.46 -10.90 -1.49
C ARG A 71 11.49 -11.98 -1.04
N ILE A 72 10.74 -12.52 -1.99
CA ILE A 72 9.80 -13.63 -1.79
C ILE A 72 10.48 -14.89 -2.31
N ILE A 73 10.82 -15.80 -1.42
CA ILE A 73 11.40 -17.11 -1.74
C ILE A 73 10.24 -18.11 -1.76
N PRO A 74 9.91 -18.71 -2.92
CA PRO A 74 8.76 -19.59 -3.03
C PRO A 74 8.94 -20.90 -2.28
N ALA A 75 7.84 -21.49 -1.85
CA ALA A 75 7.71 -22.86 -1.39
C ALA A 75 7.04 -23.73 -2.46
N GLN A 76 6.78 -25.01 -2.15
CA GLN A 76 6.01 -25.87 -3.03
C GLN A 76 4.52 -25.46 -3.01
N GLY A 77 3.91 -25.44 -4.19
CA GLY A 77 2.50 -25.08 -4.36
C GLY A 77 2.30 -23.57 -4.50
N GLU A 78 1.06 -23.14 -4.35
CA GLU A 78 0.70 -21.73 -4.45
C GLU A 78 1.19 -20.97 -3.22
N CYS A 79 2.04 -19.97 -3.42
CA CYS A 79 2.69 -19.24 -2.36
C CYS A 79 3.03 -17.80 -2.77
N GLY A 80 3.35 -16.94 -1.78
CA GLY A 80 3.63 -15.53 -2.07
C GLY A 80 3.63 -14.63 -0.85
N ALA A 81 3.15 -13.39 -1.03
CA ALA A 81 3.04 -12.40 0.02
C ALA A 81 1.66 -11.75 0.02
N ARG A 82 1.12 -11.46 1.21
CA ARG A 82 -0.12 -10.72 1.45
C ARG A 82 0.17 -9.41 2.12
N SER A 83 -0.38 -8.32 1.60
CA SER A 83 -0.53 -7.09 2.36
C SER A 83 -1.77 -7.20 3.25
N GLU A 84 -1.57 -7.05 4.55
CA GLU A 84 -2.65 -7.11 5.55
C GLU A 84 -3.49 -5.82 5.60
N GLY A 85 -3.15 -4.81 4.79
CA GLY A 85 -3.78 -3.50 4.84
C GLY A 85 -3.47 -2.72 6.13
N TYR A 86 -4.02 -1.53 6.23
CA TYR A 86 -3.91 -0.73 7.45
C TYR A 86 -4.65 -1.41 8.60
N LEU A 87 -4.12 -1.32 9.80
CA LEU A 87 -4.59 -1.98 11.02
C LEU A 87 -4.53 -3.53 10.99
N GLY A 88 -4.09 -4.16 9.89
CA GLY A 88 -4.09 -5.61 9.74
C GLY A 88 -5.46 -6.18 9.37
N GLU A 89 -6.38 -5.35 8.92
CA GLU A 89 -7.76 -5.73 8.62
C GLU A 89 -8.10 -5.69 7.13
N GLY A 90 -7.09 -5.60 6.26
CA GLY A 90 -7.32 -5.48 4.82
C GLY A 90 -7.96 -4.16 4.44
N PHE A 91 -8.76 -4.21 3.39
CA PHE A 91 -9.57 -3.09 2.92
C PHE A 91 -10.92 -3.60 2.41
N TYR A 92 -11.89 -2.71 2.29
CA TYR A 92 -13.18 -3.06 1.69
C TYR A 92 -13.07 -2.97 0.16
N ALA A 93 -13.18 -4.12 -0.50
CA ALA A 93 -13.14 -4.19 -1.97
C ALA A 93 -14.54 -3.99 -2.54
N GLU A 94 -14.77 -2.87 -3.21
CA GLU A 94 -16.07 -2.54 -3.80
C GLU A 94 -16.27 -3.24 -5.15
N LYS A 95 -17.50 -3.68 -5.40
CA LYS A 95 -17.88 -4.24 -6.70
C LYS A 95 -17.75 -3.20 -7.80
N HIS A 96 -17.10 -3.57 -8.90
CA HIS A 96 -16.86 -2.70 -10.08
C HIS A 96 -15.98 -1.47 -9.82
N GLU A 97 -15.41 -1.32 -8.61
CA GLU A 97 -14.33 -0.36 -8.41
C GLU A 97 -13.04 -0.92 -9.05
N ALA A 98 -12.41 -0.11 -9.88
CA ALA A 98 -11.12 -0.47 -10.43
C ALA A 98 -10.00 -0.04 -9.48
N TYR A 99 -9.17 -0.98 -9.09
CA TYR A 99 -8.00 -0.72 -8.25
C TYR A 99 -6.74 -0.75 -9.11
N ARG A 100 -5.99 0.33 -9.12
CA ARG A 100 -4.72 0.42 -9.80
C ARG A 100 -3.61 -0.08 -8.89
N LEU A 101 -3.03 -1.23 -9.24
CA LEU A 101 -1.81 -1.74 -8.64
C LEU A 101 -0.61 -1.19 -9.39
N THR A 102 0.31 -0.57 -8.67
CA THR A 102 1.64 -0.22 -9.17
C THR A 102 2.67 -0.98 -8.36
N LEU A 103 3.58 -1.67 -9.01
CA LEU A 103 4.70 -2.30 -8.34
C LEU A 103 6.02 -2.07 -9.09
N ILE A 104 7.11 -2.12 -8.35
CA ILE A 104 8.47 -2.16 -8.90
C ILE A 104 9.06 -3.48 -8.47
N GLY A 105 9.45 -4.30 -9.46
CA GLY A 105 9.91 -5.65 -9.17
C GLY A 105 10.84 -6.20 -10.24
N ARG A 106 11.48 -7.30 -9.87
CA ARG A 106 12.30 -8.13 -10.76
C ARG A 106 12.27 -9.60 -10.31
N THR A 107 12.79 -10.47 -11.16
CA THR A 107 12.92 -11.91 -10.87
C THR A 107 14.21 -12.47 -11.43
N SER A 108 14.73 -13.52 -10.81
CA SER A 108 15.92 -14.23 -11.30
C SER A 108 15.60 -15.40 -12.24
N GLY A 109 14.31 -15.70 -12.47
CA GLY A 109 13.88 -16.87 -13.26
C GLY A 109 12.69 -16.58 -14.19
N SER A 110 11.82 -17.56 -14.42
CA SER A 110 10.52 -17.35 -15.07
C SER A 110 9.64 -16.54 -14.10
N GLY A 111 9.37 -15.30 -14.47
CA GLY A 111 8.95 -14.28 -13.54
C GLY A 111 7.49 -13.92 -13.61
N GLU A 112 6.61 -14.87 -13.83
CA GLU A 112 5.18 -14.56 -13.71
C GLU A 112 4.78 -14.47 -12.22
N ILE A 113 4.16 -13.36 -11.87
CA ILE A 113 3.42 -13.20 -10.62
C ILE A 113 1.93 -13.05 -10.94
N CYS A 114 1.08 -13.43 -9.98
CA CYS A 114 -0.34 -13.16 -10.04
C CYS A 114 -0.75 -12.25 -8.89
N ALA A 115 -1.08 -11.00 -9.21
CA ALA A 115 -1.65 -10.06 -8.24
C ALA A 115 -3.14 -10.34 -8.08
N ARG A 116 -3.64 -10.41 -6.85
CA ARG A 116 -5.04 -10.73 -6.55
C ARG A 116 -5.61 -9.82 -5.48
N ILE A 117 -6.88 -9.50 -5.61
CA ILE A 117 -7.71 -9.06 -4.50
C ILE A 117 -8.45 -10.30 -4.00
N THR A 118 -8.14 -10.73 -2.78
CA THR A 118 -8.65 -11.95 -2.18
C THR A 118 -9.49 -11.62 -0.95
N ALA A 119 -10.74 -12.05 -0.93
CA ALA A 119 -11.63 -11.89 0.21
C ALA A 119 -11.10 -12.62 1.46
N GLU A 120 -11.56 -12.20 2.63
CA GLU A 120 -11.27 -12.88 3.90
C GLU A 120 -11.70 -14.36 3.88
N SER A 121 -12.74 -14.69 3.12
CA SER A 121 -13.21 -16.07 2.87
C SER A 121 -12.24 -16.92 2.04
N GLY A 122 -11.20 -16.34 1.45
CA GLY A 122 -10.27 -16.97 0.51
C GLY A 122 -10.73 -16.88 -0.96
N ARG A 123 -11.91 -16.32 -1.24
CA ARG A 123 -12.40 -16.14 -2.61
C ARG A 123 -11.61 -15.06 -3.35
N VAL A 124 -11.10 -15.35 -4.54
CA VAL A 124 -10.47 -14.38 -5.42
C VAL A 124 -11.54 -13.49 -6.06
N LEU A 125 -11.48 -12.19 -5.80
CA LEU A 125 -12.42 -11.18 -6.31
C LEU A 125 -11.98 -10.57 -7.63
N ALA A 126 -10.66 -10.41 -7.81
CA ALA A 126 -10.01 -9.94 -9.02
C ALA A 126 -8.59 -10.47 -9.09
N HIS A 127 -8.05 -10.65 -10.28
CA HIS A 127 -6.65 -11.04 -10.46
C HIS A 127 -6.11 -10.59 -11.82
N GLU A 128 -4.81 -10.34 -11.85
CA GLU A 128 -4.04 -10.07 -13.07
C GLU A 128 -2.67 -10.73 -12.99
N LYS A 129 -2.17 -11.20 -14.13
CA LYS A 129 -0.84 -11.78 -14.28
C LYS A 129 0.14 -10.74 -14.80
N ILE A 130 1.33 -10.73 -14.23
CA ILE A 130 2.39 -9.78 -14.58
C ILE A 130 3.68 -10.57 -14.82
N GLU A 131 4.25 -10.43 -16.02
CA GLU A 131 5.57 -10.98 -16.33
C GLU A 131 6.65 -10.00 -15.88
N LEU A 132 7.48 -10.43 -14.94
CA LEU A 132 8.58 -9.62 -14.43
C LEU A 132 9.85 -9.85 -15.25
N ALA A 133 10.59 -8.78 -15.49
CA ALA A 133 11.92 -8.84 -16.07
C ALA A 133 12.99 -9.16 -15.02
N ALA A 134 14.19 -9.54 -15.50
CA ALA A 134 15.35 -9.78 -14.62
C ALA A 134 15.91 -8.49 -13.99
N ASN A 135 15.62 -7.33 -14.56
CA ASN A 135 16.02 -6.03 -14.04
C ASN A 135 14.83 -5.30 -13.40
N TRP A 136 15.09 -4.42 -12.46
CA TRP A 136 14.10 -3.56 -11.85
C TRP A 136 13.28 -2.82 -12.89
N ARG A 137 11.96 -3.03 -12.89
CA ARG A 137 10.98 -2.33 -13.72
C ARG A 137 9.73 -1.98 -12.93
N ARG A 138 9.08 -0.91 -13.36
CA ARG A 138 7.75 -0.53 -12.92
C ARG A 138 6.70 -1.23 -13.76
N TYR A 139 5.69 -1.78 -13.10
CA TYR A 139 4.52 -2.40 -13.69
C TYR A 139 3.26 -1.75 -13.14
N GLU A 140 2.23 -1.71 -13.95
CA GLU A 140 0.93 -1.18 -13.57
C GLU A 140 -0.18 -2.04 -14.18
N VAL A 141 -1.11 -2.48 -13.35
CA VAL A 141 -2.30 -3.26 -13.77
C VAL A 141 -3.53 -2.79 -13.00
N GLU A 142 -4.70 -3.12 -13.54
CA GLU A 142 -5.99 -2.83 -12.91
C GLU A 142 -6.63 -4.11 -12.40
N LEU A 143 -7.04 -4.11 -11.14
CA LEU A 143 -7.79 -5.19 -10.50
C LEU A 143 -9.22 -4.71 -10.27
N MET A 144 -10.22 -5.41 -10.85
CA MET A 144 -11.62 -4.99 -10.76
C MET A 144 -12.49 -6.13 -10.21
N PRO A 145 -12.89 -6.08 -8.93
CA PRO A 145 -13.81 -7.06 -8.34
C PRO A 145 -15.15 -7.10 -9.07
N GLN A 146 -15.61 -8.30 -9.44
CA GLN A 146 -16.87 -8.51 -10.15
C GLN A 146 -18.02 -8.89 -9.23
N THR A 147 -17.76 -9.17 -7.97
CA THR A 147 -18.74 -9.60 -6.97
C THR A 147 -19.01 -8.52 -5.93
N ALA A 148 -19.99 -8.74 -5.06
CA ALA A 148 -20.33 -7.82 -3.98
C ALA A 148 -19.11 -7.48 -3.11
N GLY A 149 -19.07 -6.25 -2.63
CA GLY A 149 -18.00 -5.76 -1.79
C GLY A 149 -17.89 -6.52 -0.48
N GLU A 150 -16.67 -6.81 -0.08
CA GLU A 150 -16.34 -7.48 1.18
C GLU A 150 -14.92 -7.10 1.62
N ARG A 151 -14.57 -7.46 2.86
CA ARG A 151 -13.20 -7.33 3.35
C ARG A 151 -12.26 -8.19 2.51
N ALA A 152 -11.17 -7.60 2.07
CA ALA A 152 -10.22 -8.25 1.18
C ALA A 152 -8.78 -7.80 1.45
N TYR A 153 -7.85 -8.51 0.86
CA TYR A 153 -6.41 -8.33 0.96
C TYR A 153 -5.79 -8.28 -0.45
N LEU A 154 -4.64 -7.63 -0.57
CA LEU A 154 -3.81 -7.74 -1.77
C LEU A 154 -2.84 -8.91 -1.60
N ASP A 155 -2.95 -9.91 -2.45
CA ASP A 155 -2.04 -11.04 -2.54
C ASP A 155 -1.16 -10.93 -3.78
N ILE A 156 0.13 -11.17 -3.62
CA ILE A 156 1.10 -11.33 -4.71
C ILE A 156 1.57 -12.79 -4.69
N VAL A 157 1.01 -13.59 -5.56
CA VAL A 157 1.37 -15.01 -5.73
C VAL A 157 2.52 -15.10 -6.72
N VAL A 158 3.54 -15.89 -6.41
CA VAL A 158 4.77 -15.98 -7.19
C VAL A 158 5.00 -17.39 -7.72
N SER A 159 5.59 -17.49 -8.91
CA SER A 159 6.02 -18.78 -9.50
C SER A 159 7.52 -19.05 -9.33
N GLY A 160 8.30 -18.05 -8.95
CA GLY A 160 9.74 -18.11 -8.73
C GLY A 160 10.20 -17.07 -7.72
N GLU A 161 11.50 -17.05 -7.41
CA GLU A 161 12.05 -16.02 -6.53
C GLU A 161 11.81 -14.64 -7.10
N THR A 162 11.14 -13.81 -6.33
CA THR A 162 10.64 -12.49 -6.75
C THR A 162 11.11 -11.43 -5.78
N GLU A 163 11.54 -10.30 -6.32
CA GLU A 163 11.97 -9.14 -5.55
C GLU A 163 11.07 -7.94 -5.86
N LEU A 164 10.52 -7.30 -4.82
CA LEU A 164 9.62 -6.16 -4.89
C LEU A 164 10.14 -5.02 -4.04
N ASP A 165 10.42 -3.87 -4.67
CA ASP A 165 10.88 -2.65 -3.99
C ASP A 165 9.71 -1.73 -3.62
N PHE A 166 8.66 -1.71 -4.42
CA PHE A 166 7.51 -0.84 -4.21
C PHE A 166 6.23 -1.55 -4.61
N VAL A 167 5.22 -1.51 -3.75
CA VAL A 167 3.88 -2.06 -4.02
C VAL A 167 2.82 -1.10 -3.51
N SER A 168 1.96 -0.61 -4.39
CA SER A 168 0.95 0.41 -4.08
C SER A 168 -0.37 0.05 -4.75
N LEU A 169 -1.48 0.17 -4.03
CA LEU A 169 -2.81 -0.12 -4.53
C LEU A 169 -3.75 1.05 -4.23
N PHE A 170 -4.30 1.65 -5.28
CA PHE A 170 -5.26 2.76 -5.17
C PHE A 170 -6.59 2.44 -5.85
N PRO A 171 -7.73 2.81 -5.27
CA PRO A 171 -8.97 2.89 -6.04
C PRO A 171 -8.83 3.95 -7.14
N LYS A 172 -9.44 3.74 -8.29
CA LYS A 172 -9.49 4.75 -9.35
C LYS A 172 -10.45 5.89 -9.04
N HIS A 173 -11.50 5.60 -8.27
CA HIS A 173 -12.44 6.60 -7.79
C HIS A 173 -11.85 7.33 -6.59
N THR A 174 -11.14 8.41 -6.86
CA THR A 174 -10.57 9.32 -5.86
C THR A 174 -11.23 10.69 -5.93
N PHE A 175 -11.01 11.51 -4.90
CA PHE A 175 -11.52 12.88 -4.88
C PHE A 175 -11.01 13.68 -6.09
N MET A 176 -11.96 14.26 -6.86
CA MET A 176 -11.71 14.99 -8.12
C MET A 176 -11.00 14.15 -9.19
N GLY A 177 -11.07 12.83 -9.14
CA GLY A 177 -10.44 11.93 -10.11
C GLY A 177 -8.92 12.00 -10.17
N ARG A 178 -8.26 12.48 -9.12
CA ARG A 178 -6.81 12.62 -9.09
C ARG A 178 -6.14 11.26 -8.92
N ALA A 179 -5.21 10.94 -9.79
CA ALA A 179 -4.37 9.75 -9.63
C ALA A 179 -3.62 9.81 -8.28
N ASN A 180 -3.64 8.71 -7.52
CA ASN A 180 -3.07 8.63 -6.17
C ASN A 180 -3.59 9.75 -5.25
N GLY A 181 -4.89 10.04 -5.36
CA GLY A 181 -5.52 11.14 -4.63
C GLY A 181 -6.07 10.73 -3.27
N ALA A 182 -6.83 11.65 -2.69
CA ALA A 182 -7.55 11.40 -1.46
C ALA A 182 -8.80 10.52 -1.69
N ARG A 183 -9.25 9.85 -0.66
CA ARG A 183 -10.51 9.11 -0.62
C ARG A 183 -11.68 10.06 -0.95
N ALA A 184 -12.48 9.66 -1.93
CA ALA A 184 -13.56 10.51 -2.44
C ALA A 184 -14.61 10.81 -1.36
N ASP A 185 -14.98 9.84 -0.53
CA ASP A 185 -15.96 9.97 0.55
C ASP A 185 -15.49 10.97 1.63
N ILE A 186 -14.31 10.76 2.20
CA ILE A 186 -13.76 11.59 3.28
C ILE A 186 -13.47 13.01 2.76
N ALA A 187 -12.79 13.12 1.61
CA ALA A 187 -12.43 14.44 1.07
C ALA A 187 -13.67 15.25 0.65
N THR A 188 -14.74 14.60 0.16
CA THR A 188 -16.01 15.26 -0.13
C THR A 188 -16.66 15.76 1.15
N ALA A 189 -16.71 14.95 2.21
CA ALA A 189 -17.26 15.38 3.50
C ALA A 189 -16.50 16.58 4.08
N LEU A 190 -15.16 16.55 4.03
CA LEU A 190 -14.32 17.66 4.46
C LEU A 190 -14.56 18.93 3.63
N ALA A 191 -14.68 18.80 2.31
CA ALA A 191 -14.97 19.93 1.42
C ALA A 191 -16.34 20.56 1.69
N GLN A 192 -17.35 19.74 2.04
CA GLN A 192 -18.69 20.22 2.39
C GLN A 192 -18.72 21.08 3.67
N LEU A 193 -17.77 20.90 4.58
CA LEU A 193 -17.61 21.76 5.76
C LEU A 193 -17.17 23.19 5.41
N LYS A 194 -16.69 23.42 4.17
CA LYS A 194 -16.19 24.71 3.67
C LYS A 194 -15.23 25.39 4.66
N PRO A 195 -14.18 24.70 5.13
CA PRO A 195 -13.26 25.28 6.11
C PRO A 195 -12.52 26.47 5.50
N ALA A 196 -12.32 27.52 6.30
CA ALA A 196 -11.58 28.69 5.86
C ALA A 196 -10.06 28.43 5.75
N PHE A 197 -9.57 27.44 6.49
CA PHE A 197 -8.17 27.02 6.48
C PHE A 197 -8.04 25.55 6.91
N MET A 198 -6.90 24.95 6.61
CA MET A 198 -6.48 23.64 7.12
C MET A 198 -5.11 23.76 7.78
N ARG A 199 -4.98 23.25 8.98
CA ARG A 199 -3.70 23.02 9.63
C ARG A 199 -3.28 21.58 9.41
N PHE A 200 -2.14 21.36 8.79
CA PHE A 200 -1.54 20.06 8.46
C PHE A 200 -0.01 20.21 8.52
N PRO A 201 0.79 19.19 8.81
CA PRO A 201 0.44 17.77 9.04
C PRO A 201 0.09 17.42 10.49
N GLY A 202 0.04 18.36 11.39
CA GLY A 202 -0.37 18.11 12.75
C GLY A 202 0.29 18.99 13.78
N GLY A 203 0.30 18.52 15.02
CA GLY A 203 0.96 19.10 16.19
C GLY A 203 2.15 18.27 16.63
N CYS A 204 1.95 17.36 17.60
CA CYS A 204 3.03 16.58 18.21
C CYS A 204 3.77 15.69 17.23
N ILE A 205 3.10 15.17 16.19
CA ILE A 205 3.73 14.29 15.21
C ILE A 205 4.85 14.97 14.42
N VAL A 206 4.80 16.29 14.25
CA VAL A 206 5.80 17.06 13.50
C VAL A 206 6.94 17.61 14.37
N GLU A 207 6.83 17.49 15.69
CA GLU A 207 7.87 17.97 16.60
C GLU A 207 9.12 17.09 16.55
N GLY A 208 8.97 15.82 16.11
CA GLY A 208 10.08 14.88 16.06
C GLY A 208 10.68 14.57 17.45
N ARG A 209 11.70 13.74 17.46
CA ARG A 209 12.43 13.37 18.72
C ARG A 209 13.66 14.25 18.96
N SER A 210 14.10 14.97 17.96
CA SER A 210 15.28 15.86 18.01
C SER A 210 15.23 16.86 16.85
N PHE A 211 16.01 17.94 16.95
CA PHE A 211 16.18 18.94 15.86
C PHE A 211 16.64 18.34 14.52
N LYS A 212 17.18 17.12 14.51
CA LYS A 212 17.59 16.44 13.27
C LYS A 212 16.44 15.69 12.60
N ASN A 213 15.33 15.46 13.32
CA ASN A 213 14.20 14.62 12.90
C ASN A 213 12.89 15.43 12.81
N MET A 214 12.98 16.75 12.82
CA MET A 214 11.87 17.67 12.57
C MET A 214 11.62 17.84 11.08
#